data_f7b8d3f3b3fe675e95fa8e73ff9c758b
#
_entry.id   f7b8d3f3b3fe675e95fa8e73ff9c758b
#
_cell.length_a   1.000
_cell.length_b   1.000
_cell.length_c   1.000
_cell.angle_alpha   90.00
_cell.angle_beta   90.00
_cell.angle_gamma   90.00
#
_symmetry.space_group_name_H-M   'P 1'
#
loop_
_entity.id
_entity.type
_entity.pdbx_description
1 polymer ?
#
loop_
_entity_poly.entity_id
_entity_poly.type
_entity_poly.pdbx_seq_one_letter_code
_entity_poly.pdbx_strand_id
1 'polypeptide(L)'
;ETNEIKNRFLSNMSYNIRTPLNNVVGFSQLIACEPNIDEGTRKEYSNIIHQSSEKLMRLVNDVLDLSRLEAQMMKFQIQVYDAVELCNEACYMARMKNETTGIQVRFYTETKSQPVRTDTARLTQMILSTLVYPYEYQQDQKQERVIRFILSRKDEMLHFQIINSPLADTTFV
;
A
#
# COMPACT_ATOMS: atom_id res chain seq x y z
N GLU A 1 -6.14 6.80 -27.77
CA GLU A 1 -6.36 6.82 -26.29
C GLU A 1 -5.87 5.55 -25.60
N THR A 2 -6.33 4.36 -26.00
CA THR A 2 -5.92 3.09 -25.34
C THR A 2 -4.41 2.83 -25.46
N ASN A 3 -3.79 3.18 -26.57
CA ASN A 3 -2.36 2.96 -26.83
C ASN A 3 -1.49 3.96 -26.06
N GLU A 4 -1.95 5.19 -25.85
CA GLU A 4 -1.24 6.21 -25.07
C GLU A 4 -1.25 5.86 -23.58
N ILE A 5 -2.38 5.39 -23.06
CA ILE A 5 -2.49 4.93 -21.66
C ILE A 5 -1.54 3.73 -21.43
N LYS A 6 -1.51 2.78 -22.36
CA LYS A 6 -0.63 1.61 -22.28
C LYS A 6 0.86 1.99 -22.34
N ASN A 7 1.25 2.89 -23.23
CA ASN A 7 2.62 3.37 -23.34
C ASN A 7 3.06 4.15 -22.10
N ARG A 8 2.18 4.99 -21.54
CA ARG A 8 2.40 5.73 -20.32
C ARG A 8 2.55 4.79 -19.11
N PHE A 9 1.73 3.75 -19.06
CA PHE A 9 1.82 2.71 -18.03
C PHE A 9 3.18 1.96 -18.12
N LEU A 10 3.58 1.50 -19.29
CA LEU A 10 4.86 0.80 -19.50
C LEU A 10 6.07 1.70 -19.16
N SER A 11 6.01 2.98 -19.53
CA SER A 11 7.07 3.95 -19.20
C SER A 11 7.19 4.17 -17.69
N ASN A 12 6.06 4.37 -17.01
CA ASN A 12 6.02 4.52 -15.56
C ASN A 12 6.50 3.24 -14.83
N MET A 13 6.11 2.07 -15.35
CA MET A 13 6.56 0.77 -14.82
C MET A 13 8.08 0.62 -14.93
N SER A 14 8.65 0.95 -16.10
CA SER A 14 10.09 0.89 -16.31
C SER A 14 10.87 1.76 -15.34
N TYR A 15 10.37 2.96 -15.06
CA TYR A 15 10.97 3.87 -14.08
C TYR A 15 10.86 3.31 -12.65
N ASN A 16 9.66 2.85 -12.28
CA ASN A 16 9.38 2.30 -10.95
C ASN A 16 10.16 1.01 -10.64
N ILE A 17 10.52 0.24 -11.66
CA ILE A 17 11.37 -0.96 -11.52
C ILE A 17 12.85 -0.57 -11.43
N ARG A 18 13.30 0.40 -12.22
CA ARG A 18 14.72 0.78 -12.30
C ARG A 18 15.26 1.30 -10.97
N THR A 19 14.50 2.15 -10.27
CA THR A 19 14.93 2.77 -9.01
C THR A 19 15.25 1.72 -7.94
N PRO A 20 14.33 0.83 -7.54
CA PRO A 20 14.64 -0.19 -6.54
C PRO A 20 15.69 -1.20 -7.01
N LEU A 21 15.74 -1.51 -8.30
CA LEU A 21 16.78 -2.39 -8.87
C LEU A 21 18.16 -1.76 -8.71
N ASN A 22 18.31 -0.47 -9.01
CA ASN A 22 19.57 0.25 -8.84
C ASN A 22 19.99 0.29 -7.36
N ASN A 23 19.05 0.45 -6.43
CA ASN A 23 19.35 0.37 -5.00
C ASN A 23 19.87 -1.01 -4.61
N VAL A 24 19.22 -2.10 -5.04
CA VAL A 24 19.68 -3.47 -4.76
C VAL A 24 21.09 -3.68 -5.30
N VAL A 25 21.34 -3.33 -6.55
CA VAL A 25 22.67 -3.50 -7.18
C VAL A 25 23.71 -2.62 -6.51
N GLY A 26 23.43 -1.32 -6.34
CA GLY A 26 24.39 -0.35 -5.80
C GLY A 26 24.79 -0.66 -4.36
N PHE A 27 23.84 -0.88 -3.46
CA PHE A 27 24.15 -1.20 -2.07
C PHE A 27 24.79 -2.59 -1.89
N SER A 28 24.44 -3.57 -2.74
CA SER A 28 25.12 -4.85 -2.76
C SER A 28 26.59 -4.72 -3.17
N GLN A 29 26.89 -3.87 -4.15
CA GLN A 29 28.26 -3.57 -4.56
C GLN A 29 29.04 -2.85 -3.46
N LEU A 30 28.43 -1.88 -2.77
CA LEU A 30 29.07 -1.18 -1.64
C LEU A 30 29.43 -2.16 -0.53
N ILE A 31 28.51 -3.05 -0.15
CA ILE A 31 28.80 -4.10 0.86
C ILE A 31 29.95 -5.02 0.40
N ALA A 32 29.99 -5.37 -0.88
CA ALA A 32 30.99 -6.29 -1.42
C ALA A 32 32.39 -5.66 -1.58
N CYS A 33 32.45 -4.35 -1.90
CA CYS A 33 33.70 -3.67 -2.24
C CYS A 33 34.36 -2.98 -1.03
N GLU A 34 33.63 -2.73 0.07
CA GLU A 34 34.19 -2.08 1.26
C GLU A 34 34.48 -3.09 2.38
N PRO A 35 35.73 -3.57 2.51
CA PRO A 35 36.08 -4.58 3.50
C PRO A 35 36.00 -4.09 4.95
N ASN A 36 36.09 -2.78 5.20
CA ASN A 36 36.06 -2.16 6.53
C ASN A 36 34.72 -1.43 6.84
N ILE A 37 33.65 -1.79 6.16
CA ILE A 37 32.34 -1.22 6.46
C ILE A 37 31.93 -1.57 7.90
N ASP A 38 31.56 -0.59 8.69
CA ASP A 38 31.07 -0.83 10.05
C ASP A 38 29.71 -1.58 10.04
N GLU A 39 29.42 -2.26 11.15
CA GLU A 39 28.22 -3.10 11.25
C GLU A 39 26.92 -2.31 11.15
N GLY A 40 26.90 -1.07 11.64
CA GLY A 40 25.74 -0.16 11.55
C GLY A 40 25.42 0.16 10.09
N THR A 41 26.40 0.63 9.34
CA THR A 41 26.27 0.94 7.91
C THR A 41 25.94 -0.31 7.08
N ARG A 42 26.53 -1.47 7.40
CA ARG A 42 26.18 -2.73 6.75
C ARG A 42 24.73 -3.10 6.95
N LYS A 43 24.21 -2.93 8.15
CA LYS A 43 22.81 -3.18 8.50
C LYS A 43 21.87 -2.22 7.77
N GLU A 44 22.25 -0.93 7.68
CA GLU A 44 21.48 0.07 6.93
C GLU A 44 21.40 -0.30 5.45
N TYR A 45 22.51 -0.63 4.79
CA TYR A 45 22.53 -1.04 3.38
C TYR A 45 21.73 -2.32 3.15
N SER A 46 21.82 -3.29 4.05
CA SER A 46 21.01 -4.51 3.99
C SER A 46 19.51 -4.21 4.10
N ASN A 47 19.11 -3.27 4.94
CA ASN A 47 17.71 -2.85 5.05
C ASN A 47 17.23 -2.17 3.76
N ILE A 48 18.05 -1.33 3.13
CA ILE A 48 17.70 -0.67 1.86
C ILE A 48 17.53 -1.72 0.75
N ILE A 49 18.41 -2.72 0.69
CA ILE A 49 18.30 -3.84 -0.26
C ILE A 49 17.01 -4.61 -0.03
N HIS A 50 16.69 -4.94 1.22
CA HIS A 50 15.49 -5.68 1.58
C HIS A 50 14.22 -4.91 1.17
N GLN A 51 14.10 -3.65 1.57
CA GLN A 51 12.96 -2.79 1.22
C GLN A 51 12.80 -2.62 -0.29
N SER A 52 13.91 -2.45 -1.01
CA SER A 52 13.91 -2.33 -2.47
C SER A 52 13.47 -3.63 -3.16
N SER A 53 13.91 -4.78 -2.64
CA SER A 53 13.49 -6.10 -3.12
C SER A 53 11.99 -6.35 -2.88
N GLU A 54 11.48 -5.99 -1.72
CA GLU A 54 10.03 -6.07 -1.44
C GLU A 54 9.21 -5.16 -2.38
N LYS A 55 9.72 -3.95 -2.67
CA LYS A 55 9.08 -3.02 -3.62
C LYS A 55 9.04 -3.63 -5.02
N LEU A 56 10.14 -4.25 -5.48
CA LEU A 56 10.17 -4.96 -6.77
C LEU A 56 9.16 -6.11 -6.81
N MET A 57 9.09 -6.93 -5.78
CA MET A 57 8.14 -8.04 -5.72
C MET A 57 6.69 -7.56 -5.79
N ARG A 58 6.36 -6.46 -5.10
CA ARG A 58 5.03 -5.84 -5.21
C ARG A 58 4.73 -5.40 -6.63
N LEU A 59 5.65 -4.69 -7.29
CA LEU A 59 5.47 -4.23 -8.69
C LEU A 59 5.28 -5.40 -9.66
N VAL A 60 6.04 -6.48 -9.50
CA VAL A 60 5.89 -7.68 -10.33
C VAL A 60 4.50 -8.31 -10.14
N ASN A 61 4.05 -8.43 -8.90
CA ASN A 61 2.72 -8.97 -8.59
C ASN A 61 1.60 -8.09 -9.16
N ASP A 62 1.73 -6.76 -9.08
CA ASP A 62 0.76 -5.81 -9.63
C ASP A 62 0.66 -5.96 -11.15
N VAL A 63 1.79 -6.12 -11.86
CA VAL A 63 1.81 -6.37 -13.31
C VAL A 63 1.17 -7.70 -13.67
N LEU A 64 1.47 -8.76 -12.91
CA LEU A 64 0.87 -10.08 -13.13
C LEU A 64 -0.63 -10.07 -12.86
N ASP A 65 -1.09 -9.39 -11.82
CA ASP A 65 -2.51 -9.25 -11.51
C ASP A 65 -3.23 -8.44 -12.60
N LEU A 66 -2.64 -7.35 -13.09
CA LEU A 66 -3.19 -6.59 -14.21
C LEU A 66 -3.28 -7.45 -15.48
N SER A 67 -2.23 -8.19 -15.79
CA SER A 67 -2.20 -9.08 -16.97
C SER A 67 -3.29 -10.17 -16.90
N ARG A 68 -3.50 -10.74 -15.70
CA ARG A 68 -4.57 -11.73 -15.46
C ARG A 68 -5.95 -11.10 -15.58
N LEU A 69 -6.12 -9.86 -15.13
CA LEU A 69 -7.37 -9.11 -15.24
C LEU A 69 -7.70 -8.81 -16.71
N GLU A 70 -6.73 -8.28 -17.45
CA GLU A 70 -6.89 -8.00 -18.90
C GLU A 70 -7.22 -9.26 -19.71
N ALA A 71 -6.59 -10.38 -19.38
CA ALA A 71 -6.84 -11.67 -20.02
C ALA A 71 -8.14 -12.34 -19.56
N GLN A 72 -8.89 -11.73 -18.64
CA GLN A 72 -10.07 -12.35 -17.99
C GLN A 72 -9.77 -13.69 -17.29
N MET A 73 -8.52 -13.91 -16.91
CA MET A 73 -8.04 -15.14 -16.26
C MET A 73 -7.97 -15.01 -14.73
N MET A 74 -8.37 -13.87 -14.18
CA MET A 74 -8.37 -13.66 -12.74
C MET A 74 -9.45 -14.52 -12.08
N LYS A 75 -9.03 -15.40 -11.17
CA LYS A 75 -9.93 -16.21 -10.35
C LYS A 75 -10.16 -15.50 -9.03
N PHE A 76 -11.43 -15.29 -8.69
CA PHE A 76 -11.85 -14.70 -7.41
C PHE A 76 -12.34 -15.81 -6.47
N GLN A 77 -11.89 -15.76 -5.22
CA GLN A 77 -12.35 -16.63 -4.14
C GLN A 77 -13.46 -15.93 -3.36
N ILE A 78 -14.68 -15.99 -3.90
CA ILE A 78 -15.83 -15.30 -3.32
C ILE A 78 -16.34 -16.07 -2.11
N GLN A 79 -16.38 -15.42 -0.95
CA GLN A 79 -16.94 -15.93 0.30
C GLN A 79 -17.81 -14.87 0.96
N VAL A 80 -18.66 -15.31 1.91
CA VAL A 80 -19.42 -14.39 2.76
C VAL A 80 -18.54 -14.00 3.94
N TYR A 81 -18.37 -12.72 4.15
CA TYR A 81 -17.60 -12.18 5.25
C TYR A 81 -18.22 -10.87 5.75
N ASP A 82 -17.93 -10.51 7.00
CA ASP A 82 -18.39 -9.23 7.53
C ASP A 82 -17.47 -8.07 7.06
N ALA A 83 -18.03 -7.11 6.34
CA ALA A 83 -17.26 -5.98 5.83
C ALA A 83 -16.68 -5.09 6.94
N VAL A 84 -17.38 -4.99 8.09
CA VAL A 84 -16.92 -4.21 9.24
C VAL A 84 -15.70 -4.89 9.87
N GLU A 85 -15.74 -6.22 10.03
CA GLU A 85 -14.63 -7.01 10.55
C GLU A 85 -13.41 -6.91 9.63
N LEU A 86 -13.61 -7.10 8.32
CA LEU A 86 -12.56 -6.98 7.31
C LEU A 86 -11.90 -5.58 7.32
N CYS A 87 -12.69 -4.51 7.43
CA CYS A 87 -12.17 -3.15 7.52
C CYS A 87 -11.38 -2.91 8.81
N ASN A 88 -11.84 -3.45 9.94
CA ASN A 88 -11.11 -3.38 11.21
C ASN A 88 -9.75 -4.09 11.12
N GLU A 89 -9.70 -5.29 10.56
CA GLU A 89 -8.46 -6.05 10.36
C GLU A 89 -7.51 -5.30 9.42
N ALA A 90 -8.00 -4.77 8.29
CA ALA A 90 -7.21 -3.98 7.37
C ALA A 90 -6.65 -2.71 8.03
N CYS A 91 -7.46 -2.00 8.83
CA CYS A 91 -7.00 -0.83 9.58
C CYS A 91 -5.96 -1.19 10.64
N TYR A 92 -6.11 -2.32 11.32
CA TYR A 92 -5.11 -2.81 12.26
C TYR A 92 -3.77 -3.07 11.56
N MET A 93 -3.78 -3.79 10.44
CA MET A 93 -2.58 -4.04 9.63
C MET A 93 -1.95 -2.74 9.10
N ALA A 94 -2.78 -1.76 8.68
CA ALA A 94 -2.30 -0.47 8.22
C ALA A 94 -1.63 0.33 9.34
N ARG A 95 -2.17 0.29 10.57
CA ARG A 95 -1.53 0.92 11.75
C ARG A 95 -0.16 0.34 12.04
N MET A 96 -0.03 -0.99 12.03
CA MET A 96 1.26 -1.66 12.22
C MET A 96 2.29 -1.23 11.18
N LYS A 97 1.88 -1.15 9.91
CA LYS A 97 2.77 -0.72 8.80
C LYS A 97 3.12 0.77 8.85
N ASN A 98 2.24 1.60 9.40
CA ASN A 98 2.45 3.04 9.52
C ASN A 98 3.05 3.46 10.87
N GLU A 99 3.43 2.54 11.75
CA GLU A 99 3.89 2.83 13.12
C GLU A 99 5.08 3.81 13.14
N THR A 100 6.00 3.70 12.19
CA THR A 100 7.17 4.56 12.08
C THR A 100 6.92 5.88 11.34
N THR A 101 5.71 6.09 10.82
CA THR A 101 5.41 7.19 9.88
C THR A 101 4.73 8.38 10.52
N GLY A 102 4.29 8.27 11.79
CA GLY A 102 3.48 9.29 12.45
C GLY A 102 2.06 9.44 11.88
N ILE A 103 1.62 8.50 11.02
CA ILE A 103 0.30 8.51 10.42
C ILE A 103 -0.67 7.70 11.26
N GLN A 104 -1.74 8.34 11.72
CA GLN A 104 -2.82 7.66 12.42
C GLN A 104 -3.88 7.18 11.45
N VAL A 105 -4.28 5.91 11.53
CA VAL A 105 -5.41 5.36 10.77
C VAL A 105 -6.60 5.18 11.71
N ARG A 106 -7.71 5.85 11.40
CA ARG A 106 -8.97 5.78 12.15
C ARG A 106 -10.08 5.22 11.28
N PHE A 107 -10.79 4.21 11.80
CA PHE A 107 -11.93 3.59 11.13
C PHE A 107 -13.25 4.10 11.73
N TYR A 108 -14.20 4.41 10.87
CA TYR A 108 -15.53 4.89 11.24
C TYR A 108 -16.59 4.12 10.47
N THR A 109 -17.63 3.70 11.16
CA THR A 109 -18.83 3.10 10.58
C THR A 109 -20.01 3.26 11.52
N GLU A 110 -21.20 3.43 10.96
CA GLU A 110 -22.44 3.42 11.72
C GLU A 110 -23.03 2.01 11.89
N THR A 111 -22.53 1.06 11.12
CA THR A 111 -23.03 -0.32 11.08
C THR A 111 -22.17 -1.21 11.98
N LYS A 112 -22.81 -2.02 12.82
CA LYS A 112 -22.10 -2.98 13.68
C LYS A 112 -21.63 -4.23 12.94
N SER A 113 -22.37 -4.64 11.90
CA SER A 113 -22.09 -5.81 11.08
C SER A 113 -22.70 -5.63 9.70
N GLN A 114 -21.95 -6.01 8.67
CA GLN A 114 -22.41 -5.92 7.28
C GLN A 114 -21.88 -7.12 6.48
N PRO A 115 -22.66 -8.20 6.38
CA PRO A 115 -22.29 -9.37 5.56
C PRO A 115 -22.24 -8.99 4.08
N VAL A 116 -21.16 -9.38 3.41
CA VAL A 116 -20.95 -9.17 1.97
C VAL A 116 -20.36 -10.42 1.32
N ARG A 117 -20.63 -10.60 0.04
CA ARG A 117 -19.99 -11.64 -0.78
C ARG A 117 -18.83 -11.01 -1.53
N THR A 118 -17.62 -11.34 -1.13
CA THR A 118 -16.40 -10.75 -1.70
C THR A 118 -15.22 -11.72 -1.67
N ASP A 119 -14.19 -11.39 -2.44
CA ASP A 119 -12.85 -11.95 -2.24
C ASP A 119 -12.15 -11.13 -1.15
N THR A 120 -12.08 -11.68 0.06
CA THR A 120 -11.55 -10.99 1.24
C THR A 120 -10.10 -10.60 1.06
N ALA A 121 -9.27 -11.47 0.47
CA ALA A 121 -7.84 -11.20 0.27
C ALA A 121 -7.64 -10.01 -0.68
N ARG A 122 -8.39 -9.96 -1.78
CA ARG A 122 -8.32 -8.86 -2.76
C ARG A 122 -8.86 -7.56 -2.19
N LEU A 123 -9.99 -7.60 -1.50
CA LEU A 123 -10.56 -6.42 -0.88
C LEU A 123 -9.64 -5.86 0.21
N THR A 124 -9.07 -6.71 1.06
CA THR A 124 -8.07 -6.29 2.06
C THR A 124 -6.83 -5.67 1.40
N GLN A 125 -6.33 -6.28 0.32
CA GLN A 125 -5.20 -5.73 -0.44
C GLN A 125 -5.51 -4.33 -0.99
N MET A 126 -6.69 -4.13 -1.58
CA MET A 126 -7.14 -2.81 -2.08
C MET A 126 -7.19 -1.78 -0.95
N ILE A 127 -7.79 -2.12 0.18
CA ILE A 127 -7.88 -1.22 1.34
C ILE A 127 -6.47 -0.89 1.86
N LEU A 128 -5.61 -1.88 2.05
CA LEU A 128 -4.25 -1.68 2.54
C LEU A 128 -3.40 -0.81 1.60
N SER A 129 -3.52 -0.99 0.28
CA SER A 129 -2.78 -0.17 -0.69
C SER A 129 -3.11 1.32 -0.62
N THR A 130 -4.29 1.66 -0.09
CA THR A 130 -4.73 3.05 0.07
C THR A 130 -4.49 3.61 1.48
N LEU A 131 -4.43 2.75 2.51
CA LEU A 131 -4.24 3.16 3.91
C LEU A 131 -2.75 3.19 4.32
N VAL A 132 -1.89 2.43 3.64
CA VAL A 132 -0.45 2.43 3.91
C VAL A 132 0.22 3.50 3.05
N TYR A 133 0.74 4.53 3.71
CA TYR A 133 1.38 5.64 3.02
C TYR A 133 2.83 5.28 2.69
N PRO A 134 3.29 5.40 1.44
CA PRO A 134 4.69 5.16 1.09
C PRO A 134 5.61 6.15 1.81
N TYR A 135 6.68 5.65 2.40
CA TYR A 135 7.69 6.46 3.11
C TYR A 135 8.26 7.61 2.27
N GLU A 136 8.30 7.45 0.94
CA GLU A 136 8.81 8.43 -0.02
C GLU A 136 8.03 9.77 -0.01
N TYR A 137 6.78 9.77 0.43
CA TYR A 137 5.96 10.99 0.54
C TYR A 137 6.09 11.70 1.89
N GLN A 138 6.93 11.17 2.80
CA GLN A 138 7.05 11.70 4.17
C GLN A 138 8.13 12.76 4.32
N GLN A 139 9.09 12.83 3.39
CA GLN A 139 10.25 13.72 3.53
C GLN A 139 9.91 15.21 3.54
N ASP A 140 8.74 15.60 3.03
CA ASP A 140 8.35 17.03 2.93
C ASP A 140 7.39 17.54 4.02
N GLN A 141 6.88 16.67 4.93
CA GLN A 141 5.86 17.12 5.88
C GLN A 141 6.10 16.63 7.31
N LYS A 142 6.63 17.53 8.15
CA LYS A 142 6.74 17.36 9.62
C LYS A 142 5.38 17.37 10.36
N GLN A 143 4.25 17.24 9.69
CA GLN A 143 2.93 17.27 10.30
C GLN A 143 2.38 15.86 10.48
N GLU A 144 1.98 15.56 11.71
CA GLU A 144 1.16 14.38 12.00
C GLU A 144 -0.11 14.38 11.13
N ARG A 145 -0.43 13.24 10.53
CA ARG A 145 -1.57 13.08 9.64
C ARG A 145 -2.52 12.02 10.14
N VAL A 146 -3.79 12.21 9.83
CA VAL A 146 -4.85 11.23 10.10
C VAL A 146 -5.47 10.78 8.79
N ILE A 147 -5.46 9.47 8.56
CA ILE A 147 -6.26 8.84 7.53
C ILE A 147 -7.55 8.36 8.18
N ARG A 148 -8.68 8.96 7.79
CA ARG A 148 -10.01 8.52 8.18
C ARG A 148 -10.54 7.58 7.11
N PHE A 149 -10.79 6.33 7.50
CA PHE A 149 -11.41 5.33 6.65
C PHE A 149 -12.84 5.13 7.11
N ILE A 150 -13.79 5.39 6.22
CA ILE A 150 -15.21 5.40 6.54
C ILE A 150 -15.91 4.33 5.70
N LEU A 151 -16.61 3.40 6.36
CA LEU A 151 -17.49 2.45 5.74
C LEU A 151 -18.93 2.90 5.97
N SER A 152 -19.67 3.13 4.91
CA SER A 152 -21.09 3.47 4.96
C SER A 152 -21.86 2.64 3.96
N ARG A 153 -23.17 2.47 4.20
CA ARG A 153 -24.10 1.89 3.25
C ARG A 153 -25.03 2.97 2.75
N LYS A 154 -25.06 3.13 1.43
CA LYS A 154 -25.99 4.03 0.76
C LYS A 154 -26.70 3.26 -0.32
N ASP A 155 -28.02 3.25 -0.26
CA ASP A 155 -28.88 2.39 -1.07
C ASP A 155 -28.49 0.91 -0.86
N GLU A 156 -28.19 0.14 -1.89
CA GLU A 156 -27.72 -1.24 -1.78
C GLU A 156 -26.21 -1.40 -1.95
N MET A 157 -25.46 -0.28 -1.95
CA MET A 157 -24.03 -0.27 -2.18
C MET A 157 -23.26 0.06 -0.91
N LEU A 158 -22.09 -0.58 -0.74
CA LEU A 158 -21.10 -0.21 0.25
C LEU A 158 -20.18 0.87 -0.32
N HIS A 159 -20.01 1.93 0.44
CA HIS A 159 -19.12 3.02 0.13
C HIS A 159 -17.92 3.00 1.07
N PHE A 160 -16.73 2.94 0.48
CA PHE A 160 -15.45 3.07 1.16
C PHE A 160 -14.91 4.47 0.87
N GLN A 161 -14.83 5.30 1.89
CA GLN A 161 -14.31 6.66 1.77
C GLN A 161 -13.03 6.80 2.57
N ILE A 162 -11.99 7.38 1.95
CA ILE A 162 -10.70 7.61 2.57
C ILE A 162 -10.42 9.11 2.53
N ILE A 163 -10.22 9.70 3.70
CA ILE A 163 -9.93 11.12 3.87
C ILE A 163 -8.57 11.22 4.55
N ASN A 164 -7.62 11.86 3.87
CA ASN A 164 -6.30 12.17 4.41
C ASN A 164 -6.25 13.66 4.78
N SER A 165 -6.02 13.96 6.05
CA SER A 165 -5.97 15.34 6.55
C SER A 165 -4.85 15.52 7.59
N PRO A 166 -4.34 16.76 7.77
CA PRO A 166 -3.50 17.10 8.92
C PRO A 166 -4.22 16.78 10.24
N LEU A 167 -3.47 16.40 11.28
CA LEU A 167 -4.04 16.07 12.59
C LEU A 167 -4.77 17.27 13.24
N ALA A 168 -4.33 18.49 12.91
CA ALA A 168 -4.93 19.74 13.43
C ALA A 168 -6.33 20.03 12.87
N ASP A 169 -6.79 19.32 11.85
CA ASP A 169 -8.09 19.53 11.21
C ASP A 169 -9.19 18.75 11.97
N THR A 170 -9.59 19.27 13.13
CA THR A 170 -10.63 18.69 14.00
C THR A 170 -12.06 19.04 13.57
N THR A 171 -12.24 19.66 12.42
CA THR A 171 -13.51 20.24 11.96
C THR A 171 -14.52 19.24 11.37
N PHE A 172 -14.47 17.97 11.75
CA PHE A 172 -15.54 17.03 11.37
C PHE A 172 -16.06 16.32 12.63
N VAL A 173 -17.09 16.94 13.21
CA VAL A 173 -18.11 16.29 14.03
C VAL A 173 -19.28 15.94 13.13
#